data_3c442924f334b4da747bb86a14a78e7b
#
_entry.id   3c442924f334b4da747bb86a14a78e7b
#
_cell.length_a   1.000
_cell.length_b   1.000
_cell.length_c   1.000
_cell.angle_alpha   90.00
_cell.angle_beta   90.00
_cell.angle_gamma   90.00
#
_symmetry.space_group_name_H-M   'P 1'
#
loop_
_entity.id
_entity.type
_entity.pdbx_description
1 polymer ?
#
loop_
_entity_poly.entity_id
_entity_poly.type
_entity_poly.pdbx_seq_one_letter_code
_entity_poly.pdbx_strand_id
1 'polypeptide(L)'
;MGRKIISTTHTHLVNITYDCEHCGQFNYTNQEIKGSGAKDIAQFRNVTEQMAQGVNEAADRQLNNRVRQAKQKTEIGNYNWIKPKQCPNCHYYQSWNKSAFWSSYLKFAIWFVLITGFLFIVYEGGIGFALFIIGVLALVALFKVILPMSKIDKEKRNKPNITF
;
A
#
# COMPACT_ATOMS: atom_id res chain seq x y z
N MET A 1 -27.07 28.78 2.43
CA MET A 1 -25.90 29.63 2.14
C MET A 1 -24.85 28.75 1.44
N GLY A 2 -24.44 29.11 0.24
CA GLY A 2 -23.41 28.37 -0.50
C GLY A 2 -22.00 28.67 0.06
N ARG A 3 -21.09 27.67 0.01
CA ARG A 3 -19.67 27.80 0.35
C ARG A 3 -18.84 27.57 -0.92
N LYS A 4 -17.74 28.27 -1.06
CA LYS A 4 -16.75 28.09 -2.11
C LYS A 4 -15.46 27.60 -1.46
N ILE A 5 -14.82 26.58 -2.07
CA ILE A 5 -13.55 26.05 -1.58
C ILE A 5 -12.45 26.54 -2.51
N ILE A 6 -11.41 27.15 -1.93
CA ILE A 6 -10.15 27.42 -2.62
C ILE A 6 -9.19 26.30 -2.21
N SER A 7 -8.58 25.64 -3.19
CA SER A 7 -7.59 24.61 -2.92
C SER A 7 -6.42 24.69 -3.88
N THR A 8 -5.24 24.32 -3.39
CA THR A 8 -4.03 24.12 -4.19
C THR A 8 -3.38 22.81 -3.80
N THR A 9 -2.63 22.22 -4.74
CA THR A 9 -1.91 20.95 -4.52
C THR A 9 -0.50 21.09 -5.07
N HIS A 10 0.49 20.89 -4.20
CA HIS A 10 1.88 20.82 -4.58
C HIS A 10 2.34 19.36 -4.61
N THR A 11 3.26 19.03 -5.52
CA THR A 11 3.74 17.66 -5.71
C THR A 11 5.26 17.61 -5.65
N HIS A 12 5.77 16.54 -5.06
CA HIS A 12 7.19 16.19 -5.05
C HIS A 12 7.37 14.80 -5.65
N LEU A 13 8.24 14.69 -6.65
CA LEU A 13 8.53 13.40 -7.31
C LEU A 13 9.64 12.69 -6.57
N VAL A 14 9.41 11.41 -6.27
CA VAL A 14 10.38 10.51 -5.66
C VAL A 14 10.68 9.39 -6.63
N ASN A 15 11.96 9.19 -6.94
CA ASN A 15 12.42 8.12 -7.81
C ASN A 15 12.73 6.88 -6.99
N ILE A 16 12.22 5.74 -7.42
CA ILE A 16 12.36 4.46 -6.73
C ILE A 16 12.89 3.45 -7.73
N THR A 17 14.03 2.85 -7.40
CA THR A 17 14.63 1.78 -8.20
C THR A 17 14.81 0.53 -7.33
N TYR A 18 14.56 -0.64 -7.91
CA TYR A 18 14.78 -1.91 -7.24
C TYR A 18 14.92 -3.06 -8.24
N ASP A 19 15.66 -4.08 -7.86
CA ASP A 19 15.69 -5.34 -8.57
C ASP A 19 14.63 -6.27 -7.99
N CYS A 20 13.88 -6.93 -8.87
CA CYS A 20 12.85 -7.86 -8.45
C CYS A 20 13.48 -9.09 -7.78
N GLU A 21 13.10 -9.39 -6.56
CA GLU A 21 13.61 -10.52 -5.78
C GLU A 21 13.30 -11.89 -6.43
N HIS A 22 12.28 -11.95 -7.29
CA HIS A 22 11.84 -13.19 -7.94
C HIS A 22 12.43 -13.39 -9.34
N CYS A 23 12.32 -12.39 -10.22
CA CYS A 23 12.78 -12.50 -11.61
C CYS A 23 14.09 -11.77 -11.92
N GLY A 24 14.65 -11.03 -10.95
CA GLY A 24 15.92 -10.29 -11.12
C GLY A 24 15.80 -9.04 -12.00
N GLN A 25 14.62 -8.70 -12.53
CA GLN A 25 14.46 -7.56 -13.40
C GLN A 25 14.63 -6.26 -12.65
N PHE A 26 15.43 -5.34 -13.20
CA PHE A 26 15.55 -3.97 -12.72
C PHE A 26 14.26 -3.20 -13.02
N ASN A 27 13.74 -2.53 -12.00
CA ASN A 27 12.53 -1.74 -12.08
C ASN A 27 12.80 -0.31 -11.65
N TYR A 28 12.21 0.62 -12.40
CA TYR A 28 12.23 2.04 -12.13
C TYR A 28 10.80 2.57 -12.05
N THR A 29 10.48 3.35 -11.04
CA THR A 29 9.17 3.97 -10.89
C THR A 29 9.27 5.33 -10.22
N ASN A 30 8.40 6.24 -10.63
CA ASN A 30 8.25 7.55 -10.02
C ASN A 30 6.99 7.56 -9.18
N GLN A 31 7.09 8.11 -7.99
CA GLN A 31 5.94 8.29 -7.10
C GLN A 31 5.80 9.74 -6.70
N GLU A 32 4.59 10.26 -6.85
CA GLU A 32 4.25 11.61 -6.39
C GLU A 32 3.85 11.59 -4.91
N ILE A 33 4.46 12.48 -4.13
CA ILE A 33 4.01 12.85 -2.80
C ILE A 33 3.27 14.18 -2.94
N LYS A 34 2.00 14.24 -2.53
CA LYS A 34 1.14 15.41 -2.70
C LYS A 34 0.89 16.09 -1.35
N GLY A 35 1.01 17.42 -1.33
CA GLY A 35 0.54 18.27 -0.25
C GLY A 35 -0.62 19.13 -0.75
N SER A 36 -1.71 19.22 -0.02
CA SER A 36 -2.87 20.03 -0.39
C SER A 36 -3.20 21.04 0.70
N GLY A 37 -3.47 22.27 0.30
CA GLY A 37 -4.06 23.30 1.13
C GLY A 37 -5.49 23.60 0.65
N ALA A 38 -6.43 23.79 1.57
CA ALA A 38 -7.80 24.17 1.24
C ALA A 38 -8.34 25.14 2.28
N LYS A 39 -9.22 26.06 1.83
CA LYS A 39 -9.93 27.01 2.71
C LYS A 39 -11.34 27.22 2.21
N ASP A 40 -12.31 27.11 3.13
CA ASP A 40 -13.70 27.45 2.87
C ASP A 40 -13.91 28.96 2.96
N ILE A 41 -14.60 29.52 1.99
CA ILE A 41 -15.01 30.95 1.97
C ILE A 41 -16.50 31.07 1.68
N ALA A 42 -17.11 32.14 2.15
CA ALA A 42 -18.50 32.47 1.80
C ALA A 42 -18.60 32.67 0.27
N GLN A 43 -19.68 32.21 -0.34
CA GLN A 43 -19.89 32.18 -1.80
C GLN A 43 -19.70 33.55 -2.48
N PHE A 44 -20.07 34.65 -1.81
CA PHE A 44 -20.00 36.01 -2.34
C PHE A 44 -18.74 36.76 -1.95
N ARG A 45 -17.78 36.11 -1.25
CA ARG A 45 -16.54 36.76 -0.85
C ARG A 45 -15.47 36.61 -1.95
N ASN A 46 -14.86 37.74 -2.31
CA ASN A 46 -13.74 37.70 -3.22
C ASN A 46 -12.52 37.03 -2.59
N VAL A 47 -11.78 36.27 -3.40
CA VAL A 47 -10.52 35.66 -3.00
C VAL A 47 -9.48 36.77 -2.88
N THR A 48 -8.96 36.98 -1.67
CA THR A 48 -7.86 37.91 -1.45
C THR A 48 -6.52 37.19 -1.65
N GLU A 49 -5.52 37.95 -2.03
CA GLU A 49 -4.14 37.44 -2.23
C GLU A 49 -3.60 36.76 -0.96
N GLN A 50 -3.87 37.33 0.21
CA GLN A 50 -3.53 36.73 1.51
C GLN A 50 -4.20 35.37 1.74
N MET A 51 -5.44 35.18 1.27
CA MET A 51 -6.10 33.86 1.36
C MET A 51 -5.44 32.85 0.44
N ALA A 52 -5.07 33.24 -0.77
CA ALA A 52 -4.38 32.38 -1.72
C ALA A 52 -2.97 31.98 -1.20
N GLN A 53 -2.23 32.95 -0.66
CA GLN A 53 -0.93 32.68 -0.01
C GLN A 53 -1.06 31.72 1.15
N GLY A 54 -2.04 31.90 2.05
CA GLY A 54 -2.26 31.00 3.17
C GLY A 54 -2.61 29.57 2.76
N VAL A 55 -3.34 29.39 1.64
CA VAL A 55 -3.63 28.06 1.07
C VAL A 55 -2.39 27.42 0.48
N ASN A 56 -1.53 28.19 -0.23
CA ASN A 56 -0.26 27.72 -0.76
C ASN A 56 0.71 27.32 0.34
N GLU A 57 0.88 28.15 1.38
CA GLU A 57 1.72 27.80 2.53
C GLU A 57 1.23 26.54 3.27
N ALA A 58 -0.10 26.35 3.35
CA ALA A 58 -0.66 25.12 3.94
C ALA A 58 -0.33 23.89 3.11
N ALA A 59 -0.38 24.00 1.77
CA ALA A 59 0.00 22.94 0.84
C ALA A 59 1.49 22.60 0.98
N ASP A 60 2.36 23.61 1.05
CA ASP A 60 3.82 23.42 1.23
C ASP A 60 4.15 22.75 2.56
N ARG A 61 3.55 23.25 3.65
CA ARG A 61 3.74 22.62 4.97
C ARG A 61 3.30 21.17 4.97
N GLN A 62 2.16 20.85 4.37
CA GLN A 62 1.68 19.48 4.28
C GLN A 62 2.60 18.62 3.41
N LEU A 63 3.07 19.12 2.27
CA LEU A 63 4.01 18.44 1.39
C LEU A 63 5.31 18.12 2.13
N ASN A 64 5.93 19.12 2.74
CA ASN A 64 7.18 18.97 3.49
C ASN A 64 7.05 17.96 4.64
N ASN A 65 5.93 17.97 5.35
CA ASN A 65 5.66 16.99 6.40
C ASN A 65 5.54 15.56 5.85
N ARG A 66 4.85 15.37 4.71
CA ARG A 66 4.73 14.05 4.08
C ARG A 66 6.06 13.55 3.52
N VAL A 67 6.86 14.41 2.90
CA VAL A 67 8.21 14.06 2.43
C VAL A 67 9.09 13.67 3.61
N ARG A 68 9.08 14.45 4.70
CA ARG A 68 9.83 14.11 5.92
C ARG A 68 9.39 12.77 6.51
N GLN A 69 8.08 12.51 6.59
CA GLN A 69 7.57 11.22 7.05
C GLN A 69 7.99 10.06 6.14
N ALA A 70 8.00 10.26 4.82
CA ALA A 70 8.47 9.25 3.87
C ALA A 70 9.96 8.96 4.07
N LYS A 71 10.80 9.99 4.25
CA LYS A 71 12.24 9.85 4.57
C LYS A 71 12.43 9.07 5.86
N GLN A 72 11.79 9.47 6.95
CA GLN A 72 11.87 8.78 8.24
C GLN A 72 11.46 7.30 8.15
N LYS A 73 10.35 7.01 7.42
CA LYS A 73 9.93 5.62 7.18
C LYS A 73 10.98 4.82 6.41
N THR A 74 11.63 5.43 5.43
CA THR A 74 12.69 4.80 4.63
C THR A 74 13.92 4.49 5.50
N GLU A 75 14.34 5.43 6.37
CA GLU A 75 15.48 5.26 7.29
C GLU A 75 15.28 4.07 8.24
N ILE A 76 14.07 3.87 8.75
CA ILE A 76 13.73 2.71 9.60
C ILE A 76 13.39 1.44 8.81
N GLY A 77 13.60 1.43 7.48
CA GLY A 77 13.33 0.28 6.60
C GLY A 77 11.85 -0.04 6.40
N ASN A 78 10.96 0.94 6.60
CA ASN A 78 9.53 0.80 6.34
C ASN A 78 9.17 1.38 4.98
N TYR A 79 9.04 0.50 3.98
CA TYR A 79 8.74 0.85 2.59
C TYR A 79 7.25 0.72 2.24
N ASN A 80 6.35 0.57 3.21
CA ASN A 80 4.90 0.38 2.97
C ASN A 80 4.21 1.57 2.29
N TRP A 81 4.84 2.74 2.26
CA TRP A 81 4.36 3.94 1.60
C TRP A 81 4.60 3.94 0.09
N ILE A 82 5.49 3.05 -0.40
CA ILE A 82 5.81 2.92 -1.83
C ILE A 82 4.66 2.24 -2.57
N LYS A 83 4.31 2.81 -3.71
CA LYS A 83 3.32 2.27 -4.62
C LYS A 83 3.94 1.56 -5.77
N PRO A 84 4.47 0.93 -6.46
CA PRO A 84 3.93 -0.35 -6.89
C PRO A 84 4.36 -1.45 -5.90
N LYS A 85 3.39 -2.27 -5.61
CA LYS A 85 3.53 -3.36 -4.64
C LYS A 85 4.03 -4.65 -5.29
N GLN A 86 3.89 -4.76 -6.61
CA GLN A 86 4.21 -5.93 -7.42
C GLN A 86 5.21 -5.57 -8.51
N CYS A 87 6.05 -6.52 -8.89
CA CYS A 87 6.87 -6.41 -10.08
C CYS A 87 5.97 -6.34 -11.33
N PRO A 88 6.19 -5.40 -12.25
CA PRO A 88 5.38 -5.29 -13.46
C PRO A 88 5.53 -6.50 -14.40
N ASN A 89 6.64 -7.20 -14.35
CA ASN A 89 6.93 -8.34 -15.22
C ASN A 89 6.38 -9.67 -14.68
N CYS A 90 6.71 -10.02 -13.43
CA CYS A 90 6.33 -11.32 -12.86
C CYS A 90 5.16 -11.25 -11.87
N HIS A 91 4.62 -10.06 -11.60
CA HIS A 91 3.52 -9.78 -10.68
C HIS A 91 3.74 -10.26 -9.23
N TYR A 92 4.96 -10.59 -8.87
CA TYR A 92 5.30 -10.99 -7.51
C TYR A 92 5.46 -9.78 -6.58
N TYR A 93 4.98 -9.93 -5.34
CA TYR A 93 5.17 -8.92 -4.28
C TYR A 93 6.61 -8.96 -3.80
N GLN A 94 7.16 -7.76 -3.56
CA GLN A 94 8.50 -7.62 -3.01
C GLN A 94 8.48 -7.77 -1.49
N SER A 95 9.47 -8.44 -0.90
CA SER A 95 9.51 -8.74 0.54
C SER A 95 9.59 -7.50 1.43
N TRP A 96 10.14 -6.40 0.91
CA TRP A 96 10.21 -5.12 1.62
C TRP A 96 8.84 -4.42 1.75
N ASN A 97 7.81 -4.82 0.95
CA ASN A 97 6.45 -4.28 1.05
C ASN A 97 5.53 -5.20 1.87
N LYS A 98 5.83 -5.33 3.16
CA LYS A 98 5.11 -6.22 4.09
C LYS A 98 3.59 -5.99 4.14
N SER A 99 3.13 -4.73 4.04
CA SER A 99 1.69 -4.43 4.15
C SER A 99 0.88 -4.99 2.99
N ALA A 100 1.43 -5.00 1.79
CA ALA A 100 0.76 -5.54 0.61
C ALA A 100 0.57 -7.06 0.72
N PHE A 101 1.59 -7.73 1.21
CA PHE A 101 1.57 -9.16 1.45
C PHE A 101 0.52 -9.55 2.50
N TRP A 102 0.56 -8.90 3.68
CA TRP A 102 -0.39 -9.17 4.75
C TRP A 102 -1.83 -8.84 4.36
N SER A 103 -2.06 -7.79 3.57
CA SER A 103 -3.41 -7.45 3.10
C SER A 103 -3.99 -8.52 2.16
N SER A 104 -3.16 -9.10 1.30
CA SER A 104 -3.58 -10.20 0.40
C SER A 104 -3.86 -11.49 1.18
N TYR A 105 -3.01 -11.81 2.15
CA TYR A 105 -3.20 -12.95 3.04
C TYR A 105 -4.47 -12.81 3.89
N LEU A 106 -4.72 -11.63 4.46
CA LEU A 106 -5.91 -11.36 5.27
C LEU A 106 -7.20 -11.49 4.45
N LYS A 107 -7.22 -10.96 3.23
CA LYS A 107 -8.36 -11.13 2.30
C LYS A 107 -8.62 -12.60 2.00
N PHE A 108 -7.57 -13.35 1.72
CA PHE A 108 -7.69 -14.79 1.49
C PHE A 108 -8.22 -15.53 2.73
N ALA A 109 -7.71 -15.22 3.93
CA ALA A 109 -8.16 -15.81 5.18
C ALA A 109 -9.63 -15.49 5.47
N ILE A 110 -10.09 -14.27 5.23
CA ILE A 110 -11.51 -13.88 5.39
C ILE A 110 -12.39 -14.68 4.43
N TRP A 111 -12.05 -14.73 3.14
CA TRP A 111 -12.79 -15.52 2.16
C TRP A 111 -12.83 -17.01 2.53
N PHE A 112 -11.72 -17.53 3.02
CA PHE A 112 -11.62 -18.90 3.48
C PHE A 112 -12.58 -19.19 4.65
N VAL A 113 -12.60 -18.32 5.67
CA VAL A 113 -13.52 -18.46 6.83
C VAL A 113 -14.98 -18.35 6.38
N LEU A 114 -15.32 -17.45 5.47
CA LEU A 114 -16.68 -17.31 4.96
C LEU A 114 -17.15 -18.54 4.18
N ILE A 115 -16.31 -19.07 3.30
CA ILE A 115 -16.64 -20.27 2.51
C ILE A 115 -16.78 -21.50 3.42
N THR A 116 -15.87 -21.69 4.35
CA THR A 116 -15.92 -22.84 5.28
C THR A 116 -17.10 -22.73 6.25
N GLY A 117 -17.39 -21.52 6.74
CA GLY A 117 -18.58 -21.28 7.58
C GLY A 117 -19.89 -21.53 6.83
N PHE A 118 -19.99 -21.13 5.56
CA PHE A 118 -21.15 -21.41 4.72
C PHE A 118 -21.33 -22.92 4.48
N LEU A 119 -20.24 -23.63 4.15
CA LEU A 119 -20.27 -25.08 3.97
C LEU A 119 -20.68 -25.82 5.26
N PHE A 120 -20.26 -25.33 6.42
CA PHE A 120 -20.64 -25.88 7.71
C PHE A 120 -22.15 -25.76 8.01
N ILE A 121 -22.76 -24.62 7.60
CA ILE A 121 -24.18 -24.38 7.76
C ILE A 121 -25.02 -25.26 6.82
N VAL A 122 -24.56 -25.47 5.58
CA VAL A 122 -25.30 -26.19 4.54
C VAL A 122 -25.22 -27.71 4.74
N TYR A 123 -24.14 -28.23 5.34
CA TYR A 123 -23.90 -29.65 5.54
C TYR A 123 -24.11 -30.08 7.01
N GLU A 124 -25.37 -30.21 7.43
CA GLU A 124 -25.74 -30.64 8.81
C GLU A 124 -25.22 -32.04 9.22
N GLY A 125 -24.65 -32.83 8.32
CA GLY A 125 -24.25 -34.22 8.59
C GLY A 125 -22.76 -34.54 8.43
N GLY A 126 -21.90 -33.58 8.09
CA GLY A 126 -20.53 -33.87 7.65
C GLY A 126 -19.42 -33.10 8.37
N ILE A 127 -19.46 -32.94 9.69
CA ILE A 127 -18.44 -32.23 10.47
C ILE A 127 -17.02 -32.72 10.11
N GLY A 128 -16.83 -34.03 9.96
CA GLY A 128 -15.53 -34.59 9.58
C GLY A 128 -15.08 -34.20 8.17
N PHE A 129 -16.00 -34.14 7.20
CA PHE A 129 -15.67 -33.77 5.81
C PHE A 129 -15.37 -32.27 5.70
N ALA A 130 -16.11 -31.41 6.40
CA ALA A 130 -15.83 -29.98 6.46
C ALA A 130 -14.46 -29.70 7.08
N LEU A 131 -14.11 -30.35 8.18
CA LEU A 131 -12.79 -30.21 8.82
C LEU A 131 -11.66 -30.72 7.92
N PHE A 132 -11.89 -31.77 7.15
CA PHE A 132 -10.92 -32.28 6.19
C PHE A 132 -10.65 -31.24 5.06
N ILE A 133 -11.70 -30.68 4.46
CA ILE A 133 -11.55 -29.64 3.44
C ILE A 133 -10.83 -28.41 4.02
N ILE A 134 -11.18 -27.99 5.25
CA ILE A 134 -10.51 -26.89 5.95
C ILE A 134 -9.01 -27.17 6.09
N GLY A 135 -8.64 -28.36 6.52
CA GLY A 135 -7.25 -28.78 6.68
C GLY A 135 -6.49 -28.77 5.35
N VAL A 136 -7.08 -29.29 4.28
CA VAL A 136 -6.45 -29.34 2.94
C VAL A 136 -6.27 -27.91 2.37
N LEU A 137 -7.27 -27.05 2.47
CA LEU A 137 -7.17 -25.68 1.98
C LEU A 137 -6.17 -24.84 2.81
N ALA A 138 -6.11 -25.04 4.13
CA ALA A 138 -5.10 -24.42 4.99
C ALA A 138 -3.69 -24.87 4.60
N LEU A 139 -3.49 -26.16 4.33
CA LEU A 139 -2.22 -26.68 3.83
C LEU A 139 -1.85 -26.09 2.47
N VAL A 140 -2.77 -26.01 1.51
CA VAL A 140 -2.53 -25.41 0.20
C VAL A 140 -2.17 -23.93 0.33
N ALA A 141 -2.85 -23.19 1.22
CA ALA A 141 -2.53 -21.80 1.51
C ALA A 141 -1.12 -21.65 2.11
N LEU A 142 -0.78 -22.51 3.06
CA LEU A 142 0.56 -22.56 3.68
C LEU A 142 1.64 -22.84 2.62
N PHE A 143 1.43 -23.81 1.76
CA PHE A 143 2.39 -24.17 0.70
C PHE A 143 2.51 -23.10 -0.39
N LYS A 144 1.41 -22.48 -0.83
CA LYS A 144 1.45 -21.46 -1.88
C LYS A 144 1.91 -20.08 -1.43
N VAL A 145 1.75 -19.73 -0.16
CA VAL A 145 1.97 -18.37 0.33
C VAL A 145 3.21 -18.28 1.22
N ILE A 146 3.42 -19.20 2.13
CA ILE A 146 4.51 -19.14 3.11
C ILE A 146 5.81 -19.74 2.56
N LEU A 147 5.76 -20.84 1.82
CA LEU A 147 6.93 -21.48 1.26
C LEU A 147 7.70 -20.63 0.22
N PRO A 148 7.05 -19.91 -0.73
CA PRO A 148 7.78 -19.01 -1.62
C PRO A 148 8.50 -17.90 -0.90
N MET A 149 7.97 -17.43 0.24
CA MET A 149 8.62 -16.38 1.04
C MET A 149 9.80 -16.87 1.87
N SER A 150 9.77 -18.12 2.33
CA SER A 150 10.90 -18.71 3.07
C SER A 150 12.09 -19.03 2.15
N LYS A 151 11.83 -19.19 0.86
CA LYS A 151 12.84 -19.47 -0.17
C LYS A 151 13.49 -18.22 -0.76
N ILE A 152 13.00 -17.03 -0.47
CA ILE A 152 13.71 -15.81 -0.86
C ILE A 152 14.94 -15.73 0.03
N ASP A 153 16.08 -16.06 -0.58
CA ASP A 153 17.39 -15.99 0.06
C ASP A 153 17.54 -14.64 0.77
N LYS A 154 17.89 -14.66 2.05
CA LYS A 154 18.06 -13.43 2.84
C LYS A 154 19.08 -12.49 2.20
N GLU A 155 20.03 -13.02 1.42
CA GLU A 155 21.02 -12.28 0.66
C GLU A 155 20.44 -11.56 -0.56
N LYS A 156 19.34 -12.03 -1.14
CA LYS A 156 18.66 -11.42 -2.29
C LYS A 156 17.61 -10.37 -1.93
N ARG A 157 17.44 -10.05 -0.67
CA ARG A 157 16.53 -8.99 -0.22
C ARG A 157 17.12 -7.62 -0.53
N ASN A 158 17.00 -7.22 -1.77
CA ASN A 158 17.44 -5.91 -2.20
C ASN A 158 16.47 -4.84 -1.68
N LYS A 159 17.00 -3.95 -0.83
CA LYS A 159 16.25 -2.77 -0.43
C LYS A 159 16.07 -1.86 -1.64
N PRO A 160 14.88 -1.23 -1.81
CA PRO A 160 14.71 -0.24 -2.87
C PRO A 160 15.64 0.94 -2.63
N ASN A 161 16.25 1.43 -3.71
CA ASN A 161 17.00 2.69 -3.69
C ASN A 161 16.02 3.83 -3.96
N ILE A 162 16.00 4.84 -3.08
CA ILE A 162 15.01 5.91 -3.09
C ILE A 162 15.72 7.25 -3.13
N THR A 163 15.45 8.01 -4.18
CA THR A 163 15.96 9.38 -4.36
C THR A 163 14.80 10.37 -4.23
N PHE A 164 14.86 11.21 -3.19
CA PHE A 164 13.87 12.24 -2.88
C PHE A 164 14.17 13.55 -3.61
#